data_a8eca63fa6436287d08d8328407d685e
#
_entry.id   a8eca63fa6436287d08d8328407d685e
#
_cell.length_a   1.000
_cell.length_b   1.000
_cell.length_c   1.000
_cell.angle_alpha   90.00
_cell.angle_beta   90.00
_cell.angle_gamma   90.00
#
_symmetry.space_group_name_H-M   'P 1'
#
loop_
_entity.id
_entity.type
_entity.pdbx_description
1 polymer ?
#
loop_
_entity_poly.entity_id
_entity_poly.type
_entity_poly.pdbx_seq_one_letter_code
_entity_poly.pdbx_strand_id
1 'polypeptide(L)'
;MKNRYRLFLRRKSVYYAFDDTTKKFESLKTKDREQAERLLLAMNEAGKQPAMNLGLARVYLKHSDPMVSQRTWQHVMDEIIQLKEGPSRDRWVSAAKDKAFDSLRQRVLIETQAEHLLEAMKRGTVSTNVYLRRLHNFAVDMNWLPATVIPRRQWPAVKYKEKRAITLEEHQQIIAAEKNPERKHLYQLCWHLGGSQGDIALLKGEDVDWQNNTVSFFRKKTGVPVLVHLGKEALNLLKDLPGEGPLFPYLATVRAGDRATEFRSRCRQLGIKGATLHSYRYAWAERAKTVGLPERFTQEALGHNSKAVHRAYAKRALMKIPSLEDYEQQAAEKVKAAP
;
A
#
# COMPACT_ATOMS: atom_id res chain seq x y z
N MET A 1 -3.29 -21.10 46.69
CA MET A 1 -2.40 -19.91 46.55
C MET A 1 -3.14 -18.70 47.09
N LYS A 2 -2.55 -17.86 47.93
CA LYS A 2 -3.14 -16.60 48.39
C LYS A 2 -3.20 -15.59 47.22
N ASN A 3 -4.33 -14.92 47.06
CA ASN A 3 -4.48 -13.86 46.09
C ASN A 3 -3.58 -12.68 46.43
N ARG A 4 -2.88 -12.12 45.45
CA ARG A 4 -1.99 -10.96 45.61
C ARG A 4 -2.76 -9.67 45.89
N TYR A 5 -3.91 -9.52 45.27
CA TYR A 5 -4.74 -8.33 45.39
C TYR A 5 -6.01 -8.63 46.16
N ARG A 6 -6.40 -7.71 47.07
CA ARG A 6 -7.64 -7.75 47.85
C ARG A 6 -8.50 -6.51 47.60
N LEU A 7 -9.83 -6.67 47.57
CA LEU A 7 -10.78 -5.59 47.34
C LEU A 7 -11.07 -4.82 48.60
N PHE A 8 -11.06 -3.48 48.51
CA PHE A 8 -11.39 -2.58 49.57
C PHE A 8 -12.32 -1.46 49.05
N LEU A 9 -13.38 -1.14 49.83
CA LEU A 9 -14.19 0.05 49.58
C LEU A 9 -13.63 1.19 50.42
N ARG A 10 -13.21 2.30 49.80
CA ARG A 10 -12.73 3.49 50.47
C ARG A 10 -13.65 4.70 50.21
N ARG A 11 -13.73 5.60 51.21
CA ARG A 11 -14.50 6.85 51.12
C ARG A 11 -15.98 6.65 50.73
N LYS A 12 -16.58 5.53 51.16
CA LYS A 12 -17.99 5.13 50.95
C LYS A 12 -18.49 5.05 49.49
N SER A 13 -17.61 5.13 48.47
CA SER A 13 -18.08 5.17 47.11
C SER A 13 -17.18 4.60 46.01
N VAL A 14 -15.90 4.32 46.24
CA VAL A 14 -14.97 3.83 45.20
C VAL A 14 -14.21 2.60 45.70
N TYR A 15 -14.11 1.59 44.83
CA TYR A 15 -13.37 0.38 45.11
C TYR A 15 -11.86 0.52 44.79
N TYR A 16 -11.05 -0.10 45.59
CA TYR A 16 -9.60 -0.13 45.50
C TYR A 16 -9.09 -1.57 45.59
N ALA A 17 -8.04 -1.88 44.82
CA ALA A 17 -7.23 -3.08 44.99
C ALA A 17 -6.07 -2.79 45.96
N PHE A 18 -5.89 -3.62 46.95
CA PHE A 18 -4.74 -3.57 47.84
C PHE A 18 -3.75 -4.65 47.41
N ASP A 19 -2.53 -4.28 47.05
CA ASP A 19 -1.45 -5.20 46.69
C ASP A 19 -0.74 -5.68 47.99
N ASP A 20 -0.88 -6.94 48.31
CA ASP A 20 -0.26 -7.55 49.50
C ASP A 20 1.27 -7.60 49.43
N THR A 21 1.85 -7.47 48.22
CA THR A 21 3.31 -7.46 48.03
C THR A 21 3.90 -6.07 48.24
N THR A 22 3.32 -5.05 47.60
CA THR A 22 3.84 -3.67 47.68
C THR A 22 3.22 -2.85 48.80
N LYS A 23 2.19 -3.37 49.48
CA LYS A 23 1.41 -2.69 50.53
C LYS A 23 0.75 -1.37 50.07
N LYS A 24 0.49 -1.24 48.77
CA LYS A 24 -0.12 -0.04 48.20
C LYS A 24 -1.57 -0.29 47.78
N PHE A 25 -2.35 0.79 47.82
CA PHE A 25 -3.71 0.80 47.29
C PHE A 25 -3.73 1.40 45.90
N GLU A 26 -4.45 0.75 44.97
CA GLU A 26 -4.71 1.23 43.61
C GLU A 26 -6.22 1.38 43.42
N SER A 27 -6.67 2.55 42.94
CA SER A 27 -8.10 2.79 42.70
C SER A 27 -8.56 2.01 41.47
N LEU A 28 -9.65 1.27 41.63
CA LEU A 28 -10.33 0.59 40.51
C LEU A 28 -11.26 1.55 39.72
N LYS A 29 -11.35 2.81 40.17
CA LYS A 29 -12.16 3.88 39.55
C LYS A 29 -13.62 3.50 39.26
N THR A 30 -14.16 2.54 39.97
CA THR A 30 -15.54 2.12 39.87
C THR A 30 -16.22 2.17 41.22
N LYS A 31 -17.54 2.45 41.19
CA LYS A 31 -18.45 2.37 42.34
C LYS A 31 -19.28 1.08 42.31
N ASP A 32 -19.24 0.38 41.19
CA ASP A 32 -19.92 -0.89 40.99
C ASP A 32 -19.11 -2.05 41.56
N ARG A 33 -19.76 -2.82 42.42
CA ARG A 33 -19.13 -3.95 43.11
C ARG A 33 -18.80 -5.10 42.16
N GLU A 34 -19.71 -5.45 41.26
CA GLU A 34 -19.46 -6.53 40.28
C GLU A 34 -18.30 -6.20 39.34
N GLN A 35 -18.24 -4.97 38.86
CA GLN A 35 -17.16 -4.49 38.05
C GLN A 35 -15.83 -4.51 38.83
N ALA A 36 -15.83 -4.11 40.10
CA ALA A 36 -14.67 -4.14 40.94
C ALA A 36 -14.15 -5.57 41.21
N GLU A 37 -15.07 -6.52 41.43
CA GLU A 37 -14.72 -7.94 41.65
C GLU A 37 -14.15 -8.57 40.38
N ARG A 38 -14.72 -8.26 39.17
CA ARG A 38 -14.17 -8.70 37.87
C ARG A 38 -12.77 -8.15 37.63
N LEU A 39 -12.53 -6.88 37.93
CA LEU A 39 -11.21 -6.24 37.82
C LEU A 39 -10.19 -6.89 38.78
N LEU A 40 -10.60 -7.12 40.01
CA LEU A 40 -9.74 -7.75 41.01
C LEU A 40 -9.38 -9.19 40.64
N LEU A 41 -10.36 -9.96 40.12
CA LEU A 41 -10.13 -11.30 39.62
C LEU A 41 -9.10 -11.29 38.49
N ALA A 42 -9.27 -10.41 37.51
CA ALA A 42 -8.34 -10.22 36.41
C ALA A 42 -6.94 -9.85 36.88
N MET A 43 -6.81 -8.98 37.89
CA MET A 43 -5.51 -8.62 38.49
C MET A 43 -4.85 -9.81 39.17
N ASN A 44 -5.61 -10.64 39.88
CA ASN A 44 -5.09 -11.81 40.57
C ASN A 44 -4.71 -12.92 39.58
N GLU A 45 -5.44 -13.12 38.52
CA GLU A 45 -5.12 -14.05 37.44
C GLU A 45 -3.91 -13.58 36.63
N ALA A 46 -3.80 -12.26 36.38
CA ALA A 46 -2.64 -11.66 35.76
C ALA A 46 -1.35 -11.88 36.55
N GLY A 47 -1.47 -11.95 37.89
CA GLY A 47 -0.33 -12.30 38.77
C GLY A 47 0.10 -13.78 38.69
N LYS A 48 -0.78 -14.65 38.15
CA LYS A 48 -0.51 -16.09 37.98
C LYS A 48 0.03 -16.47 36.61
N GLN A 49 -0.12 -15.59 35.64
CA GLN A 49 0.36 -15.78 34.26
C GLN A 49 1.05 -14.53 33.71
N PRO A 50 2.07 -14.67 32.81
CA PRO A 50 3.04 -13.58 32.61
C PRO A 50 2.52 -12.38 31.81
N ALA A 51 3.20 -11.26 32.01
CA ALA A 51 3.33 -10.01 31.24
C ALA A 51 2.10 -9.49 30.44
N MET A 52 1.38 -10.32 29.66
CA MET A 52 0.30 -9.88 28.79
C MET A 52 -1.01 -9.58 29.55
N ASN A 53 -1.36 -10.43 30.51
CA ASN A 53 -2.55 -10.23 31.37
C ASN A 53 -2.36 -9.07 32.35
N LEU A 54 -1.14 -8.82 32.78
CA LEU A 54 -0.78 -7.65 33.59
C LEU A 54 -0.88 -6.35 32.79
N GLY A 55 -0.51 -6.40 31.51
CA GLY A 55 -0.68 -5.30 30.54
C GLY A 55 -2.16 -4.95 30.33
N LEU A 56 -2.99 -5.95 30.13
CA LEU A 56 -4.45 -5.82 29.98
C LEU A 56 -5.11 -5.22 31.24
N ALA A 57 -4.78 -5.75 32.41
CA ALA A 57 -5.31 -5.21 33.68
C ALA A 57 -4.87 -3.76 33.92
N ARG A 58 -3.61 -3.42 33.57
CA ARG A 58 -3.11 -2.04 33.66
C ARG A 58 -3.78 -1.10 32.67
N VAL A 59 -4.01 -1.54 31.43
CA VAL A 59 -4.71 -0.76 30.40
C VAL A 59 -6.17 -0.50 30.85
N TYR A 60 -6.84 -1.53 31.34
CA TYR A 60 -8.20 -1.41 31.87
C TYR A 60 -8.29 -0.43 33.03
N LEU A 61 -7.33 -0.50 33.96
CA LEU A 61 -7.26 0.41 35.12
C LEU A 61 -6.83 1.83 34.74
N LYS A 62 -5.98 1.98 33.72
CA LYS A 62 -5.37 3.27 33.37
C LYS A 62 -6.27 4.13 32.49
N HIS A 63 -7.12 3.53 31.67
CA HIS A 63 -7.88 4.26 30.65
C HIS A 63 -9.40 4.27 30.86
N SER A 64 -9.94 3.50 31.82
CA SER A 64 -11.39 3.48 32.11
C SER A 64 -12.28 3.48 30.87
N ASP A 65 -11.86 2.79 29.80
CA ASP A 65 -12.60 2.73 28.55
C ASP A 65 -13.67 1.64 28.65
N PRO A 66 -14.95 2.00 28.88
CA PRO A 66 -16.03 1.01 29.04
C PRO A 66 -16.26 0.19 27.78
N MET A 67 -15.78 0.66 26.62
CA MET A 67 -15.95 -0.01 25.34
C MET A 67 -14.90 -1.08 25.05
N VAL A 68 -13.84 -1.20 25.85
CA VAL A 68 -12.74 -2.18 25.61
C VAL A 68 -13.28 -3.60 25.51
N SER A 69 -14.25 -3.98 26.32
CA SER A 69 -14.87 -5.31 26.31
C SER A 69 -15.95 -5.50 25.24
N GLN A 70 -16.31 -4.45 24.50
CA GLN A 70 -17.40 -4.50 23.51
C GLN A 70 -16.92 -4.24 22.09
N ARG A 71 -15.72 -3.63 21.90
CA ARG A 71 -15.22 -3.33 20.56
C ARG A 71 -14.92 -4.60 19.78
N THR A 72 -15.55 -4.72 18.64
CA THR A 72 -15.38 -5.84 17.71
C THR A 72 -14.49 -5.44 16.53
N TRP A 73 -14.04 -6.41 15.74
CA TRP A 73 -13.34 -6.14 14.48
C TRP A 73 -14.24 -5.41 13.46
N GLN A 74 -15.56 -5.60 13.51
CA GLN A 74 -16.49 -4.81 12.68
C GLN A 74 -16.40 -3.33 13.03
N HIS A 75 -16.39 -2.99 14.32
CA HIS A 75 -16.21 -1.60 14.75
C HIS A 75 -14.91 -0.98 14.21
N VAL A 76 -13.79 -1.73 14.21
CA VAL A 76 -12.52 -1.24 13.62
C VAL A 76 -12.66 -0.97 12.13
N MET A 77 -13.36 -1.84 11.40
CA MET A 77 -13.60 -1.65 9.95
C MET A 77 -14.42 -0.39 9.70
N ASP A 78 -15.48 -0.20 10.47
CA ASP A 78 -16.41 0.93 10.31
C ASP A 78 -15.70 2.26 10.60
N GLU A 79 -14.92 2.33 11.67
CA GLU A 79 -14.14 3.52 12.02
C GLU A 79 -13.10 3.88 10.94
N ILE A 80 -12.37 2.90 10.43
CA ILE A 80 -11.42 3.16 9.34
C ILE A 80 -12.15 3.67 8.09
N ILE A 81 -13.32 3.12 7.78
CA ILE A 81 -14.12 3.56 6.64
C ILE A 81 -14.59 5.01 6.82
N GLN A 82 -15.00 5.38 8.03
CA GLN A 82 -15.42 6.75 8.34
C GLN A 82 -14.27 7.74 8.23
N LEU A 83 -13.06 7.36 8.67
CA LEU A 83 -11.86 8.19 8.62
C LEU A 83 -11.26 8.35 7.20
N LYS A 84 -11.78 7.66 6.20
CA LYS A 84 -11.27 7.71 4.82
C LYS A 84 -12.25 8.41 3.89
N GLU A 85 -11.69 9.06 2.87
CA GLU A 85 -12.43 9.75 1.84
C GLU A 85 -12.08 9.25 0.44
N GLY A 86 -12.94 9.58 -0.52
CA GLY A 86 -12.73 9.32 -1.93
C GLY A 86 -12.39 7.85 -2.26
N PRO A 87 -11.53 7.60 -3.26
CA PRO A 87 -11.19 6.23 -3.69
C PRO A 87 -10.53 5.36 -2.62
N SER A 88 -10.02 5.97 -1.55
CA SER A 88 -9.47 5.22 -0.42
C SER A 88 -10.58 4.61 0.43
N ARG A 89 -11.66 5.36 0.66
CA ARG A 89 -12.87 4.88 1.34
C ARG A 89 -13.51 3.73 0.58
N ASP A 90 -13.68 3.88 -0.75
CA ASP A 90 -14.29 2.84 -1.59
C ASP A 90 -13.53 1.51 -1.51
N ARG A 91 -12.21 1.59 -1.50
CA ARG A 91 -11.35 0.41 -1.32
C ARG A 91 -11.51 -0.24 0.04
N TRP A 92 -11.69 0.53 1.11
CA TRP A 92 -11.94 -0.01 2.44
C TRP A 92 -13.33 -0.63 2.54
N VAL A 93 -14.37 0.02 2.00
CA VAL A 93 -15.74 -0.54 1.90
C VAL A 93 -15.72 -1.87 1.15
N SER A 94 -14.99 -1.93 0.03
CA SER A 94 -14.86 -3.16 -0.75
C SER A 94 -14.10 -4.25 0.01
N ALA A 95 -13.00 -3.91 0.67
CA ALA A 95 -12.19 -4.85 1.44
C ALA A 95 -12.93 -5.38 2.67
N ALA A 96 -13.71 -4.53 3.35
CA ALA A 96 -14.51 -4.94 4.50
C ALA A 96 -15.60 -5.95 4.15
N LYS A 97 -16.00 -6.08 2.88
CA LYS A 97 -16.94 -7.10 2.40
C LYS A 97 -16.30 -8.47 2.16
N ASP A 98 -14.98 -8.63 2.37
CA ASP A 98 -14.31 -9.91 2.21
C ASP A 98 -14.86 -10.94 3.20
N LYS A 99 -15.36 -12.05 2.67
CA LYS A 99 -15.94 -13.16 3.47
C LYS A 99 -14.92 -13.80 4.42
N ALA A 100 -13.63 -13.66 4.14
CA ALA A 100 -12.59 -14.14 5.05
C ALA A 100 -12.63 -13.46 6.43
N PHE A 101 -13.23 -12.27 6.52
CA PHE A 101 -13.41 -11.54 7.79
C PHE A 101 -14.67 -11.94 8.57
N ASP A 102 -15.58 -12.74 8.00
CA ASP A 102 -16.87 -13.03 8.64
C ASP A 102 -16.72 -13.69 10.02
N SER A 103 -15.71 -14.56 10.19
CA SER A 103 -15.40 -15.18 11.49
C SER A 103 -14.81 -14.21 12.53
N LEU A 104 -14.34 -13.04 12.07
CA LEU A 104 -13.76 -12.03 12.95
C LEU A 104 -14.74 -10.89 13.30
N ARG A 105 -15.70 -10.59 12.42
CA ARG A 105 -16.52 -9.36 12.52
C ARG A 105 -17.05 -9.10 13.93
N GLN A 106 -17.73 -10.08 14.52
CA GLN A 106 -18.35 -9.97 15.83
C GLN A 106 -17.41 -10.35 16.99
N ARG A 107 -16.17 -10.76 16.67
CA ARG A 107 -15.21 -11.11 17.72
C ARG A 107 -14.69 -9.85 18.40
N VAL A 108 -14.72 -9.88 19.72
CA VAL A 108 -14.20 -8.79 20.55
C VAL A 108 -12.67 -8.71 20.39
N LEU A 109 -12.14 -7.50 20.29
CA LEU A 109 -10.70 -7.28 20.04
C LEU A 109 -9.82 -7.93 21.10
N ILE A 110 -10.12 -7.72 22.37
CA ILE A 110 -9.32 -8.24 23.49
C ILE A 110 -9.37 -9.76 23.64
N GLU A 111 -10.38 -10.41 23.06
CA GLU A 111 -10.53 -11.89 23.04
C GLU A 111 -9.87 -12.53 21.81
N THR A 112 -9.24 -11.71 20.97
CA THR A 112 -8.65 -12.20 19.73
C THR A 112 -7.29 -12.81 19.99
N GLN A 113 -7.12 -14.05 19.55
CA GLN A 113 -5.85 -14.79 19.57
C GLN A 113 -5.22 -14.81 18.16
N ALA A 114 -3.94 -15.14 18.07
CA ALA A 114 -3.21 -15.17 16.81
C ALA A 114 -3.85 -16.15 15.80
N GLU A 115 -4.35 -17.29 16.28
CA GLU A 115 -4.98 -18.33 15.49
C GLU A 115 -6.20 -17.82 14.72
N HIS A 116 -7.01 -16.96 15.33
CA HIS A 116 -8.19 -16.36 14.69
C HIS A 116 -7.80 -15.51 13.47
N LEU A 117 -6.73 -14.71 13.60
CA LEU A 117 -6.22 -13.88 12.51
C LEU A 117 -5.56 -14.72 11.41
N LEU A 118 -4.78 -15.74 11.81
CA LEU A 118 -4.14 -16.67 10.89
C LEU A 118 -5.16 -17.46 10.08
N GLU A 119 -6.26 -17.89 10.71
CA GLU A 119 -7.35 -18.59 10.03
C GLU A 119 -8.04 -17.71 8.98
N ALA A 120 -8.37 -16.47 9.32
CA ALA A 120 -8.91 -15.51 8.36
C ALA A 120 -7.97 -15.31 7.17
N MET A 121 -6.66 -15.23 7.39
CA MET A 121 -5.67 -15.12 6.31
C MET A 121 -5.58 -16.37 5.43
N LYS A 122 -5.75 -17.59 6.00
CA LYS A 122 -5.78 -18.84 5.23
C LYS A 122 -6.99 -18.93 4.31
N ARG A 123 -8.15 -18.40 4.74
CA ARG A 123 -9.39 -18.37 3.94
C ARG A 123 -9.40 -17.26 2.91
N GLY A 124 -8.56 -16.25 3.07
CA GLY A 124 -8.55 -15.06 2.27
C GLY A 124 -7.50 -15.05 1.17
N THR A 125 -7.24 -13.86 0.69
CA THR A 125 -6.29 -13.55 -0.39
C THR A 125 -5.11 -12.74 0.13
N VAL A 126 -4.18 -12.37 -0.78
CA VAL A 126 -3.13 -11.38 -0.49
C VAL A 126 -3.74 -10.06 0.02
N SER A 127 -4.87 -9.65 -0.56
CA SER A 127 -5.59 -8.44 -0.13
C SER A 127 -6.05 -8.57 1.32
N THR A 128 -6.67 -9.70 1.68
CA THR A 128 -7.10 -9.99 3.06
C THR A 128 -5.96 -9.83 4.05
N ASN A 129 -4.79 -10.40 3.77
CA ASN A 129 -3.61 -10.27 4.63
C ASN A 129 -3.19 -8.79 4.81
N VAL A 130 -3.14 -8.03 3.70
CA VAL A 130 -2.76 -6.61 3.74
C VAL A 130 -3.76 -5.79 4.56
N TYR A 131 -5.05 -5.99 4.37
CA TYR A 131 -6.08 -5.24 5.10
C TYR A 131 -6.16 -5.67 6.57
N LEU A 132 -6.04 -6.97 6.87
CA LEU A 132 -6.04 -7.47 8.26
C LEU A 132 -4.88 -6.88 9.07
N ARG A 133 -3.68 -6.77 8.50
CA ARG A 133 -2.56 -6.09 9.15
C ARG A 133 -2.87 -4.62 9.46
N ARG A 134 -3.54 -3.94 8.54
CA ARG A 134 -3.92 -2.54 8.73
C ARG A 134 -4.98 -2.38 9.80
N LEU A 135 -5.98 -3.27 9.83
CA LEU A 135 -6.99 -3.32 10.90
C LEU A 135 -6.32 -3.55 12.26
N HIS A 136 -5.45 -4.55 12.34
CA HIS A 136 -4.71 -4.87 13.57
C HIS A 136 -3.86 -3.68 14.04
N ASN A 137 -3.05 -3.10 13.15
CA ASN A 137 -2.20 -1.96 13.52
C ASN A 137 -3.04 -0.76 13.93
N PHE A 138 -4.14 -0.47 13.24
CA PHE A 138 -5.05 0.60 13.62
C PHE A 138 -5.62 0.39 15.04
N ALA A 139 -6.07 -0.83 15.36
CA ALA A 139 -6.58 -1.13 16.69
C ALA A 139 -5.51 -1.00 17.79
N VAL A 140 -4.23 -1.31 17.47
CA VAL A 140 -3.10 -1.10 18.38
C VAL A 140 -2.78 0.39 18.52
N ASP A 141 -2.71 1.13 17.42
CA ASP A 141 -2.39 2.56 17.40
C ASP A 141 -3.46 3.39 18.12
N MET A 142 -4.72 2.96 18.05
CA MET A 142 -5.84 3.56 18.79
C MET A 142 -5.91 3.12 20.27
N ASN A 143 -4.96 2.31 20.75
CA ASN A 143 -4.97 1.70 22.08
C ASN A 143 -6.21 0.84 22.38
N TRP A 144 -6.92 0.35 21.37
CA TRP A 144 -8.04 -0.58 21.52
C TRP A 144 -7.58 -2.03 21.72
N LEU A 145 -6.39 -2.34 21.25
CA LEU A 145 -5.64 -3.55 21.59
C LEU A 145 -4.47 -3.16 22.50
N PRO A 146 -4.35 -3.78 23.68
CA PRO A 146 -3.28 -3.45 24.65
C PRO A 146 -1.91 -3.93 24.21
N ALA A 147 -1.86 -4.87 23.28
CA ALA A 147 -0.65 -5.42 22.69
C ALA A 147 -0.94 -5.98 21.30
N THR A 148 0.12 -6.19 20.53
CA THR A 148 0.02 -6.84 19.22
C THR A 148 -0.37 -8.30 19.38
N VAL A 149 -1.46 -8.73 18.72
CA VAL A 149 -1.91 -10.13 18.71
C VAL A 149 -0.91 -11.00 17.94
N ILE A 150 -0.44 -10.52 16.78
CA ILE A 150 0.66 -11.14 16.04
C ILE A 150 1.84 -10.16 16.01
N PRO A 151 3.00 -10.52 16.57
CA PRO A 151 4.20 -9.69 16.49
C PRO A 151 4.60 -9.41 15.04
N ARG A 152 5.14 -8.22 14.77
CA ARG A 152 5.45 -7.75 13.40
C ARG A 152 6.25 -8.75 12.56
N ARG A 153 7.20 -9.46 13.19
CA ARG A 153 8.06 -10.45 12.50
C ARG A 153 7.36 -11.78 12.24
N GLN A 154 6.25 -12.07 12.92
CA GLN A 154 5.52 -13.34 12.82
C GLN A 154 4.36 -13.30 11.83
N TRP A 155 4.06 -12.15 11.25
CA TRP A 155 3.05 -12.07 10.21
C TRP A 155 3.48 -12.86 8.98
N PRO A 156 2.60 -13.71 8.40
CA PRO A 156 2.89 -14.42 7.17
C PRO A 156 3.30 -13.47 6.05
N ALA A 157 4.36 -13.81 5.33
CA ALA A 157 4.86 -12.97 4.24
C ALA A 157 3.79 -12.76 3.15
N VAL A 158 3.63 -11.53 2.68
CA VAL A 158 2.74 -11.21 1.57
C VAL A 158 3.46 -11.51 0.26
N LYS A 159 3.04 -12.57 -0.42
CA LYS A 159 3.58 -12.96 -1.74
C LYS A 159 2.75 -12.33 -2.84
N TYR A 160 3.18 -11.18 -3.36
CA TYR A 160 2.56 -10.58 -4.54
C TYR A 160 2.91 -11.36 -5.80
N LYS A 161 1.94 -11.45 -6.74
CA LYS A 161 2.27 -11.92 -8.09
C LYS A 161 3.34 -11.02 -8.69
N GLU A 162 4.38 -11.63 -9.22
CA GLU A 162 5.45 -10.90 -9.86
C GLU A 162 4.92 -10.20 -11.10
N LYS A 163 5.25 -8.92 -11.21
CA LYS A 163 4.92 -8.10 -12.37
C LYS A 163 6.15 -8.08 -13.29
N ARG A 164 5.92 -8.04 -14.58
CA ARG A 164 6.98 -8.00 -15.58
C ARG A 164 6.80 -6.87 -16.58
N ALA A 165 7.87 -6.50 -17.21
CA ALA A 165 7.89 -5.63 -18.38
C ALA A 165 7.27 -6.34 -19.59
N ILE A 166 6.83 -5.54 -20.56
CA ILE A 166 6.55 -5.96 -21.94
C ILE A 166 7.88 -5.90 -22.70
N THR A 167 8.21 -6.94 -23.47
CA THR A 167 9.40 -6.93 -24.34
C THR A 167 9.13 -6.09 -25.59
N LEU A 168 10.17 -5.77 -26.35
CA LEU A 168 10.01 -5.04 -27.63
C LEU A 168 9.18 -5.85 -28.62
N GLU A 169 9.43 -7.14 -28.75
CA GLU A 169 8.74 -8.05 -29.63
C GLU A 169 7.25 -8.15 -29.28
N GLU A 170 6.93 -8.29 -28.00
CA GLU A 170 5.56 -8.29 -27.50
C GLU A 170 4.85 -6.96 -27.78
N HIS A 171 5.54 -5.83 -27.59
CA HIS A 171 5.01 -4.51 -27.93
C HIS A 171 4.68 -4.42 -29.42
N GLN A 172 5.59 -4.83 -30.28
CA GLN A 172 5.39 -4.82 -31.73
C GLN A 172 4.19 -5.70 -32.15
N GLN A 173 4.06 -6.90 -31.57
CA GLN A 173 2.92 -7.79 -31.80
C GLN A 173 1.60 -7.14 -31.36
N ILE A 174 1.58 -6.49 -30.20
CA ILE A 174 0.39 -5.79 -29.69
C ILE A 174 0.00 -4.65 -30.64
N ILE A 175 0.95 -3.84 -31.09
CA ILE A 175 0.72 -2.71 -31.99
C ILE A 175 0.26 -3.18 -33.37
N ALA A 176 0.83 -4.25 -33.90
CA ALA A 176 0.43 -4.82 -35.18
C ALA A 176 -1.00 -5.39 -35.14
N ALA A 177 -1.39 -6.00 -34.05
CA ALA A 177 -2.70 -6.61 -33.88
C ALA A 177 -3.81 -5.64 -33.44
N GLU A 178 -3.47 -4.45 -32.94
CA GLU A 178 -4.47 -3.48 -32.50
C GLU A 178 -5.07 -2.71 -33.67
N LYS A 179 -6.39 -2.84 -33.85
CA LYS A 179 -7.14 -2.21 -34.93
C LYS A 179 -7.71 -0.84 -34.57
N ASN A 180 -7.94 -0.59 -33.30
CA ASN A 180 -8.46 0.70 -32.84
C ASN A 180 -7.32 1.72 -32.78
N PRO A 181 -7.39 2.84 -33.50
CA PRO A 181 -6.29 3.81 -33.61
C PRO A 181 -5.99 4.48 -32.28
N GLU A 182 -6.99 4.86 -31.47
CA GLU A 182 -6.72 5.45 -30.15
C GLU A 182 -6.00 4.49 -29.22
N ARG A 183 -6.40 3.21 -29.17
CA ARG A 183 -5.71 2.21 -28.34
C ARG A 183 -4.28 1.98 -28.82
N LYS A 184 -4.08 1.93 -30.13
CA LYS A 184 -2.75 1.77 -30.73
C LYS A 184 -1.82 2.92 -30.31
N HIS A 185 -2.23 4.17 -30.46
CA HIS A 185 -1.48 5.34 -30.04
C HIS A 185 -1.27 5.38 -28.52
N LEU A 186 -2.29 5.01 -27.71
CA LEU A 186 -2.15 4.94 -26.25
C LEU A 186 -1.04 3.96 -25.84
N TYR A 187 -0.99 2.77 -26.46
CA TYR A 187 0.05 1.77 -26.14
C TYR A 187 1.44 2.24 -26.56
N GLN A 188 1.55 2.88 -27.73
CA GLN A 188 2.80 3.46 -28.18
C GLN A 188 3.28 4.59 -27.27
N LEU A 189 2.41 5.52 -26.87
CA LEU A 189 2.79 6.57 -25.92
C LEU A 189 3.12 6.03 -24.53
N CYS A 190 2.42 4.98 -24.05
CA CYS A 190 2.83 4.27 -22.82
C CYS A 190 4.25 3.67 -22.93
N TRP A 191 4.63 3.19 -24.10
CA TRP A 191 5.97 2.66 -24.38
C TRP A 191 7.03 3.77 -24.36
N HIS A 192 6.76 4.91 -24.97
CA HIS A 192 7.73 6.00 -25.09
C HIS A 192 7.84 6.86 -23.82
N LEU A 193 6.73 7.11 -23.11
CA LEU A 193 6.69 8.02 -21.97
C LEU A 193 6.76 7.33 -20.61
N GLY A 194 6.51 6.01 -20.53
CA GLY A 194 6.50 5.29 -19.26
C GLY A 194 5.40 5.73 -18.28
N GLY A 195 4.51 6.61 -18.68
CA GLY A 195 3.39 7.08 -17.88
C GLY A 195 2.43 5.95 -17.51
N SER A 196 1.60 6.14 -16.48
CA SER A 196 0.54 5.17 -16.23
C SER A 196 -0.55 5.30 -17.30
N GLN A 197 -1.29 4.22 -17.56
CA GLN A 197 -2.40 4.26 -18.52
C GLN A 197 -3.41 5.37 -18.23
N GLY A 198 -3.59 5.74 -16.95
CA GLY A 198 -4.52 6.78 -16.56
C GLY A 198 -3.98 8.17 -16.82
N ASP A 199 -2.67 8.37 -16.65
CA ASP A 199 -2.04 9.66 -16.94
C ASP A 199 -1.97 9.89 -18.44
N ILE A 200 -1.51 8.88 -19.21
CA ILE A 200 -1.41 8.99 -20.69
C ILE A 200 -2.79 9.15 -21.35
N ALA A 201 -3.81 8.38 -20.92
CA ALA A 201 -5.15 8.47 -21.50
C ALA A 201 -5.86 9.80 -21.21
N LEU A 202 -5.37 10.58 -20.26
CA LEU A 202 -5.94 11.89 -19.91
C LEU A 202 -5.11 13.07 -20.42
N LEU A 203 -4.02 12.82 -21.15
CA LEU A 203 -3.23 13.88 -21.78
C LEU A 203 -4.08 14.66 -22.76
N LYS A 204 -3.79 15.95 -22.84
CA LYS A 204 -4.43 16.89 -23.76
C LYS A 204 -3.39 17.46 -24.71
N GLY A 205 -3.86 18.03 -25.83
CA GLY A 205 -3.00 18.73 -26.78
C GLY A 205 -2.21 19.86 -26.11
N GLU A 206 -2.86 20.56 -25.17
CA GLU A 206 -2.27 21.69 -24.42
C GLU A 206 -1.14 21.27 -23.45
N ASP A 207 -1.05 19.97 -23.11
CA ASP A 207 0.04 19.44 -22.30
C ASP A 207 1.34 19.31 -23.09
N VAL A 208 1.31 19.46 -24.42
CA VAL A 208 2.45 19.33 -25.34
C VAL A 208 2.99 20.69 -25.73
N ASP A 209 4.22 20.98 -25.36
CA ASP A 209 4.96 22.13 -25.83
C ASP A 209 5.78 21.74 -27.07
N TRP A 210 5.27 22.15 -28.24
CA TRP A 210 5.88 21.86 -29.55
C TRP A 210 7.16 22.63 -29.80
N GLN A 211 7.35 23.79 -29.14
CA GLN A 211 8.58 24.61 -29.30
C GLN A 211 9.76 23.96 -28.58
N ASN A 212 9.52 23.48 -27.36
CA ASN A 212 10.54 22.86 -26.53
C ASN A 212 10.56 21.32 -26.65
N ASN A 213 9.66 20.74 -27.46
CA ASN A 213 9.49 19.29 -27.57
C ASN A 213 9.32 18.61 -26.21
N THR A 214 8.45 19.14 -25.37
CA THR A 214 8.18 18.56 -24.05
C THR A 214 6.71 18.25 -23.85
N VAL A 215 6.42 17.32 -22.95
CA VAL A 215 5.09 17.07 -22.41
C VAL A 215 5.11 17.25 -20.89
N SER A 216 4.12 18.00 -20.39
CA SER A 216 3.99 18.23 -18.95
C SER A 216 2.60 17.84 -18.47
N PHE A 217 2.52 17.14 -17.35
CA PHE A 217 1.26 16.75 -16.72
C PHE A 217 1.41 16.45 -15.24
N PHE A 218 0.32 16.49 -14.50
CA PHE A 218 0.30 16.05 -13.11
C PHE A 218 -0.15 14.60 -13.01
N ARG A 219 0.57 13.81 -12.23
CA ARG A 219 0.19 12.44 -11.92
C ARG A 219 -1.16 12.41 -11.21
N LYS A 220 -2.19 11.82 -11.82
CA LYS A 220 -3.54 11.74 -11.25
C LYS A 220 -3.58 11.15 -9.84
N LYS A 221 -2.71 10.18 -9.55
CA LYS A 221 -2.71 9.48 -8.25
C LYS A 221 -1.98 10.22 -7.14
N THR A 222 -0.95 10.99 -7.46
CA THR A 222 0.00 11.55 -6.47
C THR A 222 0.13 13.07 -6.54
N GLY A 223 -0.44 13.71 -7.57
CA GLY A 223 -0.27 15.14 -7.81
C GLY A 223 1.16 15.57 -8.20
N VAL A 224 2.08 14.62 -8.37
CA VAL A 224 3.46 14.94 -8.72
C VAL A 224 3.52 15.46 -10.15
N PRO A 225 4.13 16.63 -10.40
CA PRO A 225 4.37 17.14 -11.75
C PRO A 225 5.39 16.25 -12.47
N VAL A 226 5.16 16.07 -13.77
CA VAL A 226 6.06 15.36 -14.67
C VAL A 226 6.31 16.24 -15.87
N LEU A 227 7.57 16.48 -16.20
CA LEU A 227 8.01 17.16 -17.42
C LEU A 227 9.02 16.26 -18.12
N VAL A 228 8.72 15.87 -19.36
CA VAL A 228 9.56 14.94 -20.13
C VAL A 228 9.82 15.52 -21.51
N HIS A 229 11.08 15.52 -21.92
CA HIS A 229 11.46 15.82 -23.29
C HIS A 229 11.05 14.66 -24.21
N LEU A 230 10.43 14.98 -25.32
CA LEU A 230 9.88 14.05 -26.31
C LEU A 230 10.95 13.66 -27.34
N GLY A 231 11.17 12.38 -27.49
CA GLY A 231 11.97 11.86 -28.62
C GLY A 231 11.19 11.90 -29.92
N LYS A 232 11.88 11.77 -31.05
CA LYS A 232 11.33 11.85 -32.41
C LYS A 232 10.12 10.94 -32.63
N GLU A 233 10.18 9.70 -32.15
CA GLU A 233 9.06 8.74 -32.26
C GLU A 233 7.80 9.22 -31.54
N ALA A 234 7.95 9.71 -30.31
CA ALA A 234 6.82 10.22 -29.53
C ALA A 234 6.22 11.49 -30.16
N LEU A 235 7.06 12.39 -30.70
CA LEU A 235 6.61 13.58 -31.43
C LEU A 235 5.82 13.21 -32.69
N ASN A 236 6.28 12.24 -33.45
CA ASN A 236 5.58 11.79 -34.65
C ASN A 236 4.20 11.20 -34.29
N LEU A 237 4.12 10.39 -33.23
CA LEU A 237 2.85 9.86 -32.75
C LEU A 237 1.86 10.95 -32.31
N LEU A 238 2.36 12.00 -31.67
CA LEU A 238 1.53 13.11 -31.19
C LEU A 238 0.98 13.99 -32.32
N LYS A 239 1.66 14.09 -33.47
CA LYS A 239 1.16 14.81 -34.66
C LYS A 239 -0.11 14.21 -35.25
N ASP A 240 -0.30 12.90 -35.07
CA ASP A 240 -1.49 12.19 -35.55
C ASP A 240 -2.69 12.28 -34.59
N LEU A 241 -2.52 12.97 -33.47
CA LEU A 241 -3.51 13.12 -32.40
C LEU A 241 -4.07 14.55 -32.34
N PRO A 242 -5.23 14.79 -31.69
CA PRO A 242 -5.80 16.13 -31.56
C PRO A 242 -4.83 17.12 -30.92
N GLY A 243 -4.66 18.29 -31.55
CA GLY A 243 -3.80 19.35 -31.02
C GLY A 243 -4.42 20.15 -29.85
N GLU A 244 -5.74 20.03 -29.67
CA GLU A 244 -6.51 20.70 -28.61
C GLU A 244 -7.44 19.68 -27.93
N GLY A 245 -7.67 19.87 -26.63
CA GLY A 245 -8.49 18.97 -25.83
C GLY A 245 -7.88 17.59 -25.62
N PRO A 246 -8.65 16.55 -25.26
CA PRO A 246 -8.13 15.22 -24.98
C PRO A 246 -7.43 14.59 -26.19
N LEU A 247 -6.20 14.12 -26.05
CA LEU A 247 -5.50 13.36 -27.10
C LEU A 247 -6.23 12.05 -27.46
N PHE A 248 -7.01 11.52 -26.52
CA PHE A 248 -7.77 10.28 -26.66
C PHE A 248 -9.24 10.52 -26.29
N PRO A 249 -10.06 11.17 -27.15
CA PRO A 249 -11.43 11.57 -26.82
C PRO A 249 -12.29 10.44 -26.26
N TYR A 250 -12.24 9.27 -26.88
CA TYR A 250 -12.98 8.09 -26.41
C TYR A 250 -12.34 7.46 -25.17
N LEU A 251 -11.03 7.17 -25.19
CA LEU A 251 -10.37 6.47 -24.10
C LEU A 251 -10.29 7.30 -22.81
N ALA A 252 -10.32 8.62 -22.88
CA ALA A 252 -10.41 9.49 -21.72
C ALA A 252 -11.69 9.25 -20.90
N THR A 253 -12.80 8.89 -21.55
CA THR A 253 -14.09 8.58 -20.90
C THR A 253 -14.18 7.15 -20.39
N VAL A 254 -13.36 6.24 -20.91
CA VAL A 254 -13.37 4.81 -20.53
C VAL A 254 -12.70 4.64 -19.16
N ARG A 255 -13.31 3.85 -18.30
CA ARG A 255 -12.73 3.56 -16.97
C ARG A 255 -11.42 2.79 -17.08
N ALA A 256 -10.49 3.05 -16.19
CA ALA A 256 -9.17 2.41 -16.16
C ALA A 256 -9.24 0.87 -16.10
N GLY A 257 -10.25 0.33 -15.40
CA GLY A 257 -10.50 -1.12 -15.33
C GLY A 257 -10.89 -1.72 -16.67
N ASP A 258 -11.71 -1.01 -17.43
CA ASP A 258 -12.20 -1.46 -18.74
C ASP A 258 -11.07 -1.42 -19.79
N ARG A 259 -10.26 -0.34 -19.80
CA ARG A 259 -9.03 -0.29 -20.60
C ARG A 259 -8.07 -1.43 -20.28
N ALA A 260 -7.91 -1.75 -18.99
CA ALA A 260 -7.04 -2.86 -18.58
C ALA A 260 -7.61 -4.24 -18.96
N THR A 261 -8.92 -4.40 -18.97
CA THR A 261 -9.60 -5.63 -19.39
C THR A 261 -9.45 -5.85 -20.90
N GLU A 262 -9.66 -4.81 -21.68
CA GLU A 262 -9.47 -4.84 -23.14
C GLU A 262 -8.02 -5.21 -23.51
N PHE A 263 -7.04 -4.56 -22.89
CA PHE A 263 -5.63 -4.88 -23.10
C PHE A 263 -5.30 -6.34 -22.71
N ARG A 264 -5.87 -6.84 -21.63
CA ARG A 264 -5.69 -8.24 -21.21
C ARG A 264 -6.29 -9.21 -22.24
N SER A 265 -7.44 -8.86 -22.82
CA SER A 265 -8.05 -9.65 -23.89
C SER A 265 -7.13 -9.71 -25.11
N ARG A 266 -6.55 -8.57 -25.52
CA ARG A 266 -5.56 -8.49 -26.60
C ARG A 266 -4.34 -9.37 -26.33
N CYS A 267 -3.73 -9.24 -25.17
CA CYS A 267 -2.59 -10.07 -24.78
C CYS A 267 -2.93 -11.57 -24.80
N ARG A 268 -4.13 -11.95 -24.35
CA ARG A 268 -4.59 -13.36 -24.38
C ARG A 268 -4.69 -13.88 -25.81
N GLN A 269 -5.24 -13.11 -26.74
CA GLN A 269 -5.34 -13.48 -28.17
C GLN A 269 -3.95 -13.70 -28.80
N LEU A 270 -2.95 -12.94 -28.35
CA LEU A 270 -1.56 -13.04 -28.82
C LEU A 270 -0.72 -14.06 -28.05
N GLY A 271 -1.28 -14.78 -27.07
CA GLY A 271 -0.52 -15.73 -26.25
C GLY A 271 0.41 -15.05 -25.23
N ILE A 272 0.36 -13.74 -25.06
CA ILE A 272 1.21 -12.95 -24.17
C ILE A 272 0.71 -13.10 -22.73
N LYS A 273 1.49 -13.82 -21.89
CA LYS A 273 1.13 -14.12 -20.50
C LYS A 273 1.75 -13.14 -19.51
N GLY A 274 1.01 -12.79 -18.45
CA GLY A 274 1.52 -11.99 -17.34
C GLY A 274 1.71 -10.50 -17.62
N ALA A 275 1.41 -10.02 -18.83
CA ALA A 275 1.43 -8.61 -19.19
C ALA A 275 0.13 -7.89 -18.81
N THR A 276 0.27 -6.64 -18.44
CA THR A 276 -0.82 -5.70 -18.13
C THR A 276 -0.48 -4.33 -18.72
N LEU A 277 -1.42 -3.40 -18.83
CA LEU A 277 -1.10 -2.02 -19.23
C LEU A 277 0.00 -1.39 -18.35
N HIS A 278 0.05 -1.77 -17.09
CA HIS A 278 1.10 -1.30 -16.18
C HIS A 278 2.48 -1.87 -16.52
N SER A 279 2.57 -2.95 -17.29
CA SER A 279 3.82 -3.55 -17.75
C SER A 279 4.61 -2.65 -18.70
N TYR A 280 3.96 -1.71 -19.39
CA TYR A 280 4.65 -0.67 -20.16
C TYR A 280 5.54 0.21 -19.27
N ARG A 281 5.07 0.51 -18.08
CA ARG A 281 5.84 1.31 -17.13
C ARG A 281 7.05 0.55 -16.57
N TYR A 282 6.94 -0.77 -16.39
CA TYR A 282 8.09 -1.63 -16.09
C TYR A 282 9.06 -1.66 -17.28
N ALA A 283 8.55 -1.83 -18.51
CA ALA A 283 9.37 -1.83 -19.70
C ALA A 283 10.19 -0.54 -19.86
N TRP A 284 9.57 0.60 -19.65
CA TRP A 284 10.24 1.88 -19.71
C TRP A 284 11.33 2.01 -18.63
N ALA A 285 11.02 1.64 -17.39
CA ALA A 285 11.97 1.69 -16.27
C ALA A 285 13.17 0.74 -16.50
N GLU A 286 12.91 -0.47 -17.00
CA GLU A 286 13.97 -1.45 -17.30
C GLU A 286 14.86 -0.96 -18.45
N ARG A 287 14.28 -0.45 -19.54
CA ARG A 287 15.04 0.13 -20.66
C ARG A 287 15.89 1.31 -20.22
N ALA A 288 15.30 2.24 -19.47
CA ALA A 288 16.03 3.39 -18.93
C ALA A 288 17.26 2.98 -18.10
N LYS A 289 17.09 1.97 -17.23
CA LYS A 289 18.20 1.43 -16.45
C LYS A 289 19.23 0.74 -17.32
N THR A 290 18.81 -0.05 -18.31
CA THR A 290 19.73 -0.78 -19.21
C THR A 290 20.62 0.15 -20.02
N VAL A 291 20.08 1.30 -20.48
CA VAL A 291 20.85 2.30 -21.23
C VAL A 291 21.61 3.28 -20.33
N GLY A 292 21.56 3.10 -19.02
CA GLY A 292 22.30 3.93 -18.07
C GLY A 292 21.70 5.33 -17.83
N LEU A 293 20.40 5.56 -18.14
CA LEU A 293 19.75 6.82 -17.80
C LEU A 293 19.80 7.04 -16.28
N PRO A 294 20.25 8.21 -15.78
CA PRO A 294 20.41 8.44 -14.35
C PRO A 294 19.14 8.14 -13.55
N GLU A 295 19.29 7.44 -12.42
CA GLU A 295 18.14 6.99 -11.56
C GLU A 295 17.24 8.17 -11.17
N ARG A 296 17.80 9.37 -10.95
CA ARG A 296 17.03 10.56 -10.63
C ARG A 296 16.08 10.95 -11.76
N PHE A 297 16.57 11.00 -13.01
CA PHE A 297 15.74 11.34 -14.17
C PHE A 297 14.63 10.32 -14.40
N THR A 298 14.96 9.04 -14.25
CA THR A 298 13.98 7.96 -14.39
C THR A 298 12.92 7.99 -13.28
N GLN A 299 13.32 8.38 -12.07
CA GLN A 299 12.40 8.55 -10.94
C GLN A 299 11.43 9.71 -11.18
N GLU A 300 11.93 10.84 -11.64
CA GLU A 300 11.14 12.05 -11.95
C GLU A 300 10.19 11.79 -13.13
N ALA A 301 10.68 11.26 -14.26
CA ALA A 301 9.86 10.93 -15.43
C ALA A 301 8.72 9.96 -15.09
N LEU A 302 8.95 9.02 -14.21
CA LEU A 302 7.92 8.12 -13.71
C LEU A 302 7.11 8.72 -12.56
N GLY A 303 7.46 9.89 -12.00
CA GLY A 303 6.80 10.49 -10.84
C GLY A 303 6.77 9.54 -9.64
N HIS A 304 7.91 8.93 -9.29
CA HIS A 304 8.06 8.07 -8.13
C HIS A 304 8.54 8.87 -6.92
N ASN A 305 7.83 8.80 -5.80
CA ASN A 305 8.17 9.52 -4.59
C ASN A 305 9.34 8.92 -3.80
N SER A 306 9.82 7.72 -4.16
CA SER A 306 10.94 7.08 -3.47
C SER A 306 11.79 6.21 -4.39
N LYS A 307 13.09 6.14 -4.09
CA LYS A 307 14.05 5.26 -4.76
C LYS A 307 13.67 3.78 -4.65
N ALA A 308 13.13 3.35 -3.51
CA ALA A 308 12.71 1.97 -3.29
C ALA A 308 11.58 1.56 -4.25
N VAL A 309 10.59 2.43 -4.45
CA VAL A 309 9.52 2.21 -5.44
C VAL A 309 10.12 2.15 -6.84
N HIS A 310 10.98 3.11 -7.21
CA HIS A 310 11.62 3.13 -8.53
C HIS A 310 12.43 1.85 -8.80
N ARG A 311 13.28 1.43 -7.86
CA ARG A 311 14.09 0.22 -7.98
C ARG A 311 13.26 -1.06 -8.15
N ALA A 312 12.08 -1.12 -7.54
CA ALA A 312 11.15 -2.24 -7.74
C ALA A 312 10.65 -2.36 -9.19
N TYR A 313 10.53 -1.23 -9.92
CA TYR A 313 10.14 -1.23 -11.33
C TYR A 313 11.28 -1.70 -12.26
N ALA A 314 12.51 -1.35 -11.96
CA ALA A 314 13.69 -1.73 -12.74
C ALA A 314 14.44 -2.94 -12.16
N LYS A 315 13.78 -3.77 -11.35
CA LYS A 315 14.40 -4.87 -10.62
C LYS A 315 15.05 -5.91 -11.54
N ARG A 316 14.45 -6.18 -12.69
CA ARG A 316 14.91 -7.21 -13.63
C ARG A 316 15.96 -6.70 -14.64
N ALA A 317 16.11 -5.38 -14.78
CA ALA A 317 17.08 -4.82 -15.70
C ALA A 317 18.51 -5.01 -15.18
N LEU A 318 19.37 -5.46 -16.05
CA LEU A 318 20.81 -5.51 -15.85
C LEU A 318 21.45 -4.30 -16.53
N MET A 319 22.20 -3.52 -15.79
CA MET A 319 23.05 -2.46 -16.33
C MET A 319 24.43 -3.03 -16.55
N LYS A 320 24.98 -2.85 -17.75
CA LYS A 320 26.39 -3.16 -18.02
C LYS A 320 27.24 -2.15 -17.25
N ILE A 321 27.94 -2.65 -16.24
CA ILE A 321 28.88 -1.84 -15.47
C ILE A 321 30.18 -1.79 -16.29
N PRO A 322 30.70 -0.59 -16.61
CA PRO A 322 32.01 -0.45 -17.24
C PRO A 322 33.12 -1.02 -16.34
N SER A 323 34.25 -1.40 -16.90
CA SER A 323 35.39 -1.82 -16.10
C SER A 323 35.89 -0.65 -15.26
N LEU A 324 36.52 -0.92 -14.13
CA LEU A 324 37.16 0.12 -13.34
C LEU A 324 38.24 0.84 -14.15
N GLU A 325 38.98 0.10 -14.96
CA GLU A 325 40.02 0.62 -15.85
C GLU A 325 39.49 1.66 -16.84
N ASP A 326 38.31 1.41 -17.46
CA ASP A 326 37.65 2.37 -18.36
C ASP A 326 37.33 3.67 -17.64
N TYR A 327 36.88 3.57 -16.39
CA TYR A 327 36.57 4.74 -15.56
C TYR A 327 37.81 5.52 -15.15
N GLU A 328 38.87 4.84 -14.79
CA GLU A 328 40.17 5.44 -14.44
C GLU A 328 40.76 6.19 -15.64
N GLN A 329 40.72 5.61 -16.84
CA GLN A 329 41.15 6.26 -18.08
C GLN A 329 40.34 7.51 -18.39
N GLN A 330 38.98 7.43 -18.32
CA GLN A 330 38.10 8.59 -18.53
C GLN A 330 38.35 9.70 -17.50
N ALA A 331 38.61 9.35 -16.24
CA ALA A 331 38.92 10.29 -15.19
C ALA A 331 40.27 10.99 -15.46
N ALA A 332 41.30 10.25 -15.90
CA ALA A 332 42.57 10.79 -16.25
C ALA A 332 42.52 11.73 -17.47
N GLU A 333 41.72 11.39 -18.49
CA GLU A 333 41.47 12.26 -19.65
C GLU A 333 40.76 13.57 -19.28
N LYS A 334 39.75 13.52 -18.39
CA LYS A 334 39.07 14.71 -17.90
C LYS A 334 39.98 15.65 -17.11
N VAL A 335 40.91 15.09 -16.32
CA VAL A 335 41.92 15.88 -15.59
C VAL A 335 42.91 16.57 -16.56
N LYS A 336 43.31 15.89 -17.66
CA LYS A 336 44.17 16.47 -18.68
C LYS A 336 43.48 17.52 -19.56
N ALA A 337 42.15 17.44 -19.71
CA ALA A 337 41.37 18.36 -20.52
C ALA A 337 40.81 19.58 -19.70
N ALA A 338 41.05 19.63 -18.40
CA ALA A 338 40.73 20.78 -17.58
C ALA A 338 41.76 21.87 -17.80
N PRO A 339 41.36 23.12 -18.17
CA PRO A 339 42.28 24.25 -18.51
C PRO A 339 43.08 24.71 -17.30
#